data_880acd7595ac65c76f7e1005635ee3bf
#
_entry.id   880acd7595ac65c76f7e1005635ee3bf
#
_cell.length_a   1.000
_cell.length_b   1.000
_cell.length_c   1.000
_cell.angle_alpha   90.00
_cell.angle_beta   90.00
_cell.angle_gamma   90.00
#
_symmetry.space_group_name_H-M   'P 1'
#
loop_
_entity.id
_entity.type
_entity.pdbx_description
1 polymer ?
#
loop_
_entity_poly.entity_id
_entity_poly.type
_entity_poly.pdbx_seq_one_letter_code
_entity_poly.pdbx_strand_id
1 'polypeptide(L)'
;MSRAGKSVRRQLYVRDHSLKIGGVLYVVAVFQFFVFELVAETLYPGYSVSGNYISDLGATCVSPPSTLNCVVHQPSARIFDSTVFLLGLILLVGTGFVYYGTRKKPYLVTAAVADLAILLVGVYPENTGWTHAIVSVVLFLFMGISLLLAWTIVNGAAIRYLTVAFGVLTLFFNFTNVPAGQVGVGGQERLLVLRILLGLLTLGGYLTGQDSPAPVS
;
A
#
# COMPACT_ATOMS: atom_id res chain seq x y z
N MET A 1 -5.69 44.35 1.97
CA MET A 1 -5.11 43.03 2.35
C MET A 1 -3.60 43.12 2.16
N SER A 2 -2.80 42.88 3.21
CA SER A 2 -1.34 43.06 3.16
C SER A 2 -0.67 41.99 2.26
N ARG A 3 0.52 42.26 1.70
CA ARG A 3 1.32 41.31 0.92
C ARG A 3 1.60 40.03 1.72
N ALA A 4 1.78 40.13 3.03
CA ALA A 4 1.97 39.00 3.93
C ALA A 4 0.73 38.07 3.99
N GLY A 5 -0.48 38.64 4.04
CA GLY A 5 -1.71 37.82 4.04
C GLY A 5 -1.93 37.04 2.73
N LYS A 6 -1.54 37.62 1.59
CA LYS A 6 -1.60 36.93 0.29
C LYS A 6 -0.59 35.76 0.22
N SER A 7 0.60 35.93 0.77
CA SER A 7 1.64 34.87 0.81
C SER A 7 1.19 33.66 1.65
N VAL A 8 0.67 33.90 2.86
CA VAL A 8 0.18 32.83 3.75
C VAL A 8 -0.97 32.04 3.10
N ARG A 9 -1.94 32.73 2.50
CA ARG A 9 -3.05 32.04 1.80
C ARG A 9 -2.57 31.19 0.64
N ARG A 10 -1.61 31.68 -0.16
CA ARG A 10 -1.02 30.90 -1.25
C ARG A 10 -0.33 29.63 -0.73
N GLN A 11 0.38 29.70 0.38
CA GLN A 11 1.04 28.55 0.98
C GLN A 11 0.03 27.51 1.49
N LEU A 12 -1.05 27.94 2.15
CA LEU A 12 -2.11 27.05 2.60
C LEU A 12 -2.79 26.34 1.41
N TYR A 13 -3.16 27.08 0.37
CA TYR A 13 -3.76 26.52 -0.84
C TYR A 13 -2.87 25.46 -1.50
N VAL A 14 -1.57 25.71 -1.63
CA VAL A 14 -0.62 24.77 -2.25
C VAL A 14 -0.49 23.50 -1.39
N ARG A 15 -0.51 23.64 -0.05
CA ARG A 15 -0.46 22.49 0.86
C ARG A 15 -1.71 21.61 0.75
N ASP A 16 -2.90 22.23 0.78
CA ASP A 16 -4.17 21.51 0.67
C ASP A 16 -4.28 20.81 -0.68
N HIS A 17 -3.89 21.48 -1.76
CA HIS A 17 -3.88 20.88 -3.10
C HIS A 17 -2.93 19.68 -3.18
N SER A 18 -1.75 19.75 -2.57
CA SER A 18 -0.81 18.63 -2.50
C SER A 18 -1.38 17.43 -1.74
N LEU A 19 -2.08 17.65 -0.63
CA LEU A 19 -2.74 16.57 0.12
C LEU A 19 -3.81 15.87 -0.71
N LYS A 20 -4.61 16.64 -1.44
CA LYS A 20 -5.63 16.08 -2.35
C LYS A 20 -5.01 15.22 -3.45
N ILE A 21 -3.95 15.70 -4.10
CA ILE A 21 -3.23 14.92 -5.12
C ILE A 21 -2.68 13.63 -4.50
N GLY A 22 -2.02 13.72 -3.35
CA GLY A 22 -1.50 12.55 -2.65
C GLY A 22 -2.60 11.55 -2.30
N GLY A 23 -3.74 12.03 -1.82
CA GLY A 23 -4.91 11.21 -1.53
C GLY A 23 -5.48 10.51 -2.76
N VAL A 24 -5.65 11.23 -3.88
CA VAL A 24 -6.10 10.65 -5.16
C VAL A 24 -5.13 9.58 -5.63
N LEU A 25 -3.82 9.82 -5.55
CA LEU A 25 -2.82 8.83 -5.96
C LEU A 25 -2.90 7.56 -5.10
N TYR A 26 -3.14 7.67 -3.79
CA TYR A 26 -3.34 6.49 -2.93
C TYR A 26 -4.57 5.69 -3.36
N VAL A 27 -5.70 6.36 -3.61
CA VAL A 27 -6.91 5.69 -4.08
C VAL A 27 -6.69 5.02 -5.44
N VAL A 28 -6.07 5.71 -6.39
CA VAL A 28 -5.79 5.17 -7.74
C VAL A 28 -4.83 3.98 -7.66
N ALA A 29 -3.79 4.07 -6.83
CA ALA A 29 -2.82 2.99 -6.62
C ALA A 29 -3.50 1.72 -6.13
N VAL A 30 -4.35 1.83 -5.11
CA VAL A 30 -5.07 0.67 -4.56
C VAL A 30 -6.10 0.13 -5.53
N PHE A 31 -6.86 1.02 -6.21
CA PHE A 31 -7.89 0.59 -7.15
C PHE A 31 -7.31 -0.17 -8.34
N GLN A 32 -6.22 0.34 -8.95
CA GLN A 32 -5.58 -0.35 -10.06
C GLN A 32 -5.04 -1.73 -9.63
N PHE A 33 -4.48 -1.84 -8.41
CA PHE A 33 -4.01 -3.11 -7.90
C PHE A 33 -5.15 -4.13 -7.80
N PHE A 34 -6.28 -3.79 -7.16
CA PHE A 34 -7.43 -4.69 -7.06
C PHE A 34 -7.94 -5.18 -8.41
N VAL A 35 -8.06 -4.26 -9.39
CA VAL A 35 -8.55 -4.64 -10.72
C VAL A 35 -7.62 -5.62 -11.41
N PHE A 36 -6.32 -5.35 -11.40
CA PHE A 36 -5.36 -6.19 -12.14
C PHE A 36 -4.97 -7.45 -11.38
N GLU A 37 -5.04 -7.47 -10.04
CA GLU A 37 -4.93 -8.70 -9.25
C GLU A 37 -6.05 -9.68 -9.65
N LEU A 38 -7.31 -9.23 -9.68
CA LEU A 38 -8.44 -10.06 -10.13
C LEU A 38 -8.25 -10.57 -11.57
N VAL A 39 -7.74 -9.73 -12.48
CA VAL A 39 -7.43 -10.17 -13.85
C VAL A 39 -6.33 -11.24 -13.83
N ALA A 40 -5.28 -11.07 -13.04
CA ALA A 40 -4.21 -12.06 -12.92
C ALA A 40 -4.73 -13.40 -12.36
N GLU A 41 -5.60 -13.36 -11.34
CA GLU A 41 -6.24 -14.56 -10.79
C GLU A 41 -7.05 -15.34 -11.85
N THR A 42 -7.83 -14.63 -12.69
CA THR A 42 -8.62 -15.29 -13.75
C THR A 42 -7.77 -15.92 -14.84
N LEU A 43 -6.55 -15.45 -15.02
CA LEU A 43 -5.62 -15.95 -16.05
C LEU A 43 -4.63 -16.98 -15.53
N TYR A 44 -4.66 -17.29 -14.22
CA TYR A 44 -3.80 -18.29 -13.62
C TYR A 44 -4.52 -19.65 -13.61
N PRO A 45 -4.00 -20.69 -14.31
CA PRO A 45 -4.65 -21.99 -14.39
C PRO A 45 -4.76 -22.70 -13.03
N GLY A 46 -5.97 -22.97 -12.58
CA GLY A 46 -6.21 -23.70 -11.33
C GLY A 46 -5.95 -22.90 -10.05
N TYR A 47 -5.94 -21.56 -10.13
CA TYR A 47 -5.77 -20.72 -8.97
C TYR A 47 -6.83 -20.94 -7.89
N SER A 48 -6.40 -21.07 -6.65
CA SER A 48 -7.25 -21.24 -5.48
C SER A 48 -7.03 -20.11 -4.48
N VAL A 49 -8.05 -19.29 -4.25
CA VAL A 49 -8.00 -18.15 -3.32
C VAL A 49 -7.57 -18.55 -1.91
N SER A 50 -7.94 -19.75 -1.45
CA SER A 50 -7.54 -20.24 -0.13
C SER A 50 -6.22 -21.02 -0.16
N GLY A 51 -5.89 -21.67 -1.29
CA GLY A 51 -4.73 -22.55 -1.41
C GLY A 51 -3.46 -21.84 -1.89
N ASN A 52 -3.61 -20.82 -2.72
CA ASN A 52 -2.48 -20.06 -3.29
C ASN A 52 -2.26 -18.74 -2.58
N TYR A 53 -1.01 -18.39 -2.32
CA TYR A 53 -0.63 -17.05 -1.94
C TYR A 53 -1.00 -16.04 -3.04
N ILE A 54 -1.15 -14.75 -2.69
CA ILE A 54 -1.26 -13.69 -3.71
C ILE A 54 0.05 -13.62 -4.53
N SER A 55 1.20 -13.78 -3.87
CA SER A 55 2.51 -13.80 -4.51
C SER A 55 2.69 -14.92 -5.53
N ASP A 56 1.94 -16.03 -5.40
CA ASP A 56 1.93 -17.11 -6.39
C ASP A 56 1.51 -16.63 -7.80
N LEU A 57 0.76 -15.54 -7.89
CA LEU A 57 0.40 -14.93 -9.18
C LEU A 57 1.62 -14.48 -9.98
N GLY A 58 2.70 -14.07 -9.32
CA GLY A 58 3.97 -13.73 -9.95
C GLY A 58 4.82 -14.97 -10.23
N ALA A 59 4.92 -15.87 -9.25
CA ALA A 59 5.60 -17.16 -9.38
C ALA A 59 5.18 -18.06 -8.22
N THR A 60 4.87 -19.32 -8.50
CA THR A 60 4.53 -20.32 -7.48
C THR A 60 5.72 -21.21 -7.22
N CYS A 61 6.20 -21.29 -5.98
CA CYS A 61 7.31 -22.14 -5.57
C CYS A 61 6.85 -23.20 -4.55
N VAL A 62 7.39 -24.41 -4.60
CA VAL A 62 6.94 -25.52 -3.75
C VAL A 62 7.22 -25.31 -2.28
N SER A 63 8.27 -24.58 -1.93
CA SER A 63 8.66 -24.33 -0.54
C SER A 63 9.37 -22.98 -0.44
N PRO A 64 8.65 -21.85 -0.47
CA PRO A 64 9.29 -20.55 -0.30
C PRO A 64 10.04 -20.45 1.05
N PRO A 65 11.20 -19.82 1.12
CA PRO A 65 11.89 -19.06 0.05
C PRO A 65 12.82 -19.91 -0.84
N SER A 66 12.61 -21.21 -0.96
CA SER A 66 13.36 -22.04 -1.92
C SER A 66 13.01 -21.64 -3.36
N THR A 67 14.01 -21.55 -4.21
CA THR A 67 13.84 -21.27 -5.65
C THR A 67 13.71 -22.54 -6.49
N LEU A 68 13.61 -23.70 -5.85
CA LEU A 68 13.45 -24.98 -6.53
C LEU A 68 11.99 -25.19 -6.95
N ASN A 69 11.82 -25.73 -8.18
CA ASN A 69 10.51 -26.07 -8.73
C ASN A 69 9.52 -24.90 -8.77
N CYS A 70 9.98 -23.70 -9.05
CA CYS A 70 9.10 -22.56 -9.27
C CYS A 70 8.47 -22.60 -10.67
N VAL A 71 7.19 -22.32 -10.75
CA VAL A 71 6.42 -22.22 -12.00
C VAL A 71 5.93 -20.77 -12.16
N VAL A 72 6.07 -20.25 -13.37
CA VAL A 72 5.59 -18.90 -13.74
C VAL A 72 4.51 -19.02 -14.80
N HIS A 73 3.27 -18.69 -14.46
CA HIS A 73 2.13 -18.75 -15.36
C HIS A 73 1.94 -17.43 -16.11
N GLN A 74 2.20 -17.44 -17.43
CA GLN A 74 1.95 -16.26 -18.26
C GLN A 74 0.56 -16.33 -18.89
N PRO A 75 -0.18 -15.19 -19.01
CA PRO A 75 0.24 -13.81 -18.74
C PRO A 75 0.00 -13.34 -17.30
N SER A 76 -0.57 -14.16 -16.41
CA SER A 76 -0.88 -13.83 -15.02
C SER A 76 0.29 -13.13 -14.30
N ALA A 77 1.48 -13.75 -14.36
CA ALA A 77 2.67 -13.24 -13.69
C ALA A 77 3.06 -11.82 -14.12
N ARG A 78 3.08 -11.56 -15.45
CA ARG A 78 3.40 -10.21 -15.94
C ARG A 78 2.40 -9.15 -15.47
N ILE A 79 1.11 -9.50 -15.46
CA ILE A 79 0.05 -8.59 -15.02
C ILE A 79 0.23 -8.31 -13.53
N PHE A 80 0.40 -9.35 -12.73
CA PHE A 80 0.56 -9.23 -11.28
C PHE A 80 1.81 -8.43 -10.91
N ASP A 81 2.98 -8.81 -11.41
CA ASP A 81 4.24 -8.14 -11.12
C ASP A 81 4.20 -6.65 -11.54
N SER A 82 3.62 -6.37 -12.73
CA SER A 82 3.48 -5.00 -13.22
C SER A 82 2.53 -4.18 -12.34
N THR A 83 1.42 -4.75 -11.87
CA THR A 83 0.47 -4.02 -11.03
C THR A 83 1.03 -3.76 -9.62
N VAL A 84 1.81 -4.69 -9.05
CA VAL A 84 2.51 -4.48 -7.77
C VAL A 84 3.59 -3.41 -7.92
N PHE A 85 4.37 -3.45 -9.00
CA PHE A 85 5.35 -2.39 -9.30
C PHE A 85 4.68 -1.00 -9.40
N LEU A 86 3.58 -0.91 -10.15
CA LEU A 86 2.82 0.34 -10.31
C LEU A 86 2.19 0.80 -8.99
N LEU A 87 1.69 -0.12 -8.16
CA LEU A 87 1.19 0.18 -6.83
C LEU A 87 2.26 0.93 -6.02
N GLY A 88 3.46 0.35 -5.89
CA GLY A 88 4.56 0.95 -5.15
C GLY A 88 5.01 2.30 -5.75
N LEU A 89 5.09 2.41 -7.06
CA LEU A 89 5.49 3.64 -7.74
C LEU A 89 4.50 4.79 -7.50
N ILE A 90 3.20 4.53 -7.68
CA ILE A 90 2.15 5.55 -7.51
C ILE A 90 2.05 5.96 -6.03
N LEU A 91 2.14 5.00 -5.09
CA LEU A 91 2.17 5.28 -3.67
C LEU A 91 3.37 6.15 -3.29
N LEU A 92 4.56 5.85 -3.78
CA LEU A 92 5.78 6.61 -3.50
C LEU A 92 5.66 8.08 -3.96
N VAL A 93 5.10 8.31 -5.16
CA VAL A 93 4.79 9.66 -5.64
C VAL A 93 3.75 10.33 -4.74
N GLY A 94 2.66 9.61 -4.40
CA GLY A 94 1.62 10.09 -3.48
C GLY A 94 2.16 10.48 -2.11
N THR A 95 3.05 9.64 -1.53
CA THR A 95 3.74 9.90 -0.27
C THR A 95 4.56 11.19 -0.33
N GLY A 96 5.20 11.48 -1.45
CA GLY A 96 5.89 12.74 -1.68
C GLY A 96 4.96 13.95 -1.60
N PHE A 97 3.78 13.88 -2.22
CA PHE A 97 2.75 14.94 -2.14
C PHE A 97 2.20 15.09 -0.71
N VAL A 98 1.92 13.98 -0.02
CA VAL A 98 1.48 14.01 1.39
C VAL A 98 2.53 14.66 2.28
N TYR A 99 3.81 14.33 2.10
CA TYR A 99 4.90 15.00 2.83
C TYR A 99 4.96 16.49 2.54
N TYR A 100 4.82 16.89 1.28
CA TYR A 100 4.84 18.31 0.92
C TYR A 100 3.72 19.08 1.64
N GLY A 101 2.53 18.48 1.78
CA GLY A 101 1.41 19.05 2.50
C GLY A 101 1.56 19.04 4.03
N THR A 102 2.12 17.98 4.62
CA THR A 102 2.15 17.77 6.09
C THR A 102 3.47 18.13 6.75
N ARG A 103 4.59 17.98 6.02
CA ARG A 103 5.97 18.11 6.54
C ARG A 103 6.32 17.11 7.66
N LYS A 104 5.59 15.99 7.77
CA LYS A 104 5.79 14.95 8.79
C LYS A 104 6.85 13.95 8.33
N LYS A 105 8.12 14.18 8.71
CA LYS A 105 9.26 13.33 8.34
C LYS A 105 9.13 11.86 8.78
N PRO A 106 8.69 11.52 10.02
CA PRO A 106 8.56 10.12 10.41
C PRO A 106 7.61 9.34 9.50
N TYR A 107 6.44 9.92 9.17
CA TYR A 107 5.51 9.33 8.22
C TYR A 107 6.14 9.19 6.82
N LEU A 108 6.80 10.23 6.31
CA LEU A 108 7.47 10.18 5.01
C LEU A 108 8.44 9.00 4.93
N VAL A 109 9.34 8.88 5.91
CA VAL A 109 10.39 7.85 5.87
C VAL A 109 9.80 6.44 5.88
N THR A 110 8.85 6.18 6.80
CA THR A 110 8.26 4.85 6.91
C THR A 110 7.38 4.49 5.71
N ALA A 111 6.58 5.43 5.21
CA ALA A 111 5.76 5.22 4.03
C ALA A 111 6.62 5.04 2.77
N ALA A 112 7.63 5.89 2.55
CA ALA A 112 8.50 5.77 1.38
C ALA A 112 9.31 4.46 1.37
N VAL A 113 9.75 3.96 2.53
CA VAL A 113 10.40 2.64 2.62
C VAL A 113 9.42 1.53 2.28
N ALA A 114 8.19 1.59 2.78
CA ALA A 114 7.15 0.63 2.45
C ALA A 114 6.78 0.65 0.97
N ASP A 115 6.57 1.83 0.40
CA ASP A 115 6.21 2.03 -1.01
C ASP A 115 7.31 1.51 -1.95
N LEU A 116 8.59 1.78 -1.59
CA LEU A 116 9.73 1.24 -2.31
C LEU A 116 9.80 -0.29 -2.20
N ALA A 117 9.50 -0.85 -1.02
CA ALA A 117 9.48 -2.30 -0.84
C ALA A 117 8.34 -2.94 -1.66
N ILE A 118 7.15 -2.33 -1.76
CA ILE A 118 6.07 -2.78 -2.67
C ILE A 118 6.57 -2.80 -4.11
N LEU A 119 7.19 -1.73 -4.57
CA LEU A 119 7.75 -1.65 -5.93
C LEU A 119 8.75 -2.79 -6.16
N LEU A 120 9.63 -3.05 -5.19
CA LEU A 120 10.63 -4.12 -5.28
C LEU A 120 10.01 -5.52 -5.24
N VAL A 121 8.87 -5.73 -4.57
CA VAL A 121 8.12 -7.02 -4.66
C VAL A 121 7.69 -7.29 -6.10
N GLY A 122 7.24 -6.27 -6.84
CA GLY A 122 6.92 -6.41 -8.27
C GLY A 122 8.14 -6.65 -9.18
N VAL A 123 9.35 -6.28 -8.73
CA VAL A 123 10.62 -6.56 -9.45
C VAL A 123 11.20 -7.91 -9.09
N TYR A 124 11.00 -8.34 -7.86
CA TYR A 124 11.52 -9.59 -7.30
C TYR A 124 10.36 -10.52 -6.91
N PRO A 125 9.75 -11.25 -7.88
CA PRO A 125 8.71 -12.23 -7.59
C PRO A 125 9.25 -13.41 -6.79
N GLU A 126 8.36 -14.30 -6.32
CA GLU A 126 8.67 -15.36 -5.36
C GLU A 126 9.82 -16.28 -5.80
N ASN A 127 9.99 -16.52 -7.10
CA ASN A 127 11.11 -17.30 -7.65
C ASN A 127 12.51 -16.65 -7.45
N THR A 128 12.57 -15.44 -6.91
CA THR A 128 13.83 -14.82 -6.45
C THR A 128 14.21 -15.18 -5.01
N GLY A 129 13.38 -15.99 -4.35
CA GLY A 129 13.65 -16.61 -3.06
C GLY A 129 13.80 -15.60 -1.92
N TRP A 130 14.96 -15.62 -1.25
CA TRP A 130 15.21 -14.75 -0.09
C TRP A 130 15.07 -13.26 -0.38
N THR A 131 15.34 -12.82 -1.62
CA THR A 131 15.17 -11.41 -2.00
C THR A 131 13.69 -11.01 -1.89
N HIS A 132 12.78 -11.82 -2.44
CA HIS A 132 11.34 -11.63 -2.30
C HIS A 132 10.91 -11.62 -0.83
N ALA A 133 11.33 -12.61 -0.05
CA ALA A 133 10.97 -12.72 1.36
C ALA A 133 11.40 -11.48 2.17
N ILE A 134 12.63 -11.00 1.97
CA ILE A 134 13.14 -9.83 2.69
C ILE A 134 12.36 -8.57 2.31
N VAL A 135 12.13 -8.31 1.01
CA VAL A 135 11.40 -7.11 0.60
C VAL A 135 9.94 -7.16 1.07
N SER A 136 9.31 -8.34 1.11
CA SER A 136 7.96 -8.53 1.65
C SER A 136 7.89 -8.24 3.15
N VAL A 137 8.84 -8.72 3.95
CA VAL A 137 8.91 -8.40 5.38
C VAL A 137 9.10 -6.91 5.61
N VAL A 138 9.97 -6.25 4.86
CA VAL A 138 10.18 -4.80 4.93
C VAL A 138 8.90 -4.04 4.57
N LEU A 139 8.19 -4.46 3.52
CA LEU A 139 6.91 -3.90 3.10
C LEU A 139 5.90 -3.94 4.27
N PHE A 140 5.61 -5.12 4.80
CA PHE A 140 4.57 -5.29 5.82
C PHE A 140 4.93 -4.56 7.12
N LEU A 141 6.20 -4.61 7.53
CA LEU A 141 6.69 -3.91 8.72
C LEU A 141 6.52 -2.39 8.58
N PHE A 142 7.08 -1.82 7.54
CA PHE A 142 7.10 -0.36 7.39
C PHE A 142 5.73 0.20 7.01
N MET A 143 4.90 -0.55 6.28
CA MET A 143 3.53 -0.14 6.01
C MET A 143 2.68 -0.15 7.29
N GLY A 144 2.80 -1.17 8.13
CA GLY A 144 2.15 -1.18 9.43
C GLY A 144 2.54 0.03 10.29
N ILE A 145 3.85 0.34 10.38
CA ILE A 145 4.35 1.52 11.09
C ILE A 145 3.83 2.82 10.46
N SER A 146 3.78 2.94 9.12
CA SER A 146 3.30 4.15 8.46
C SER A 146 1.81 4.39 8.73
N LEU A 147 0.98 3.33 8.75
CA LEU A 147 -0.43 3.44 9.11
C LEU A 147 -0.63 3.87 10.57
N LEU A 148 0.23 3.44 11.51
CA LEU A 148 0.24 3.98 12.88
C LEU A 148 0.60 5.46 12.88
N LEU A 149 1.64 5.85 12.15
CA LEU A 149 2.11 7.24 12.08
C LEU A 149 1.15 8.16 11.30
N ALA A 150 0.22 7.61 10.51
CA ALA A 150 -0.86 8.37 9.89
C ALA A 150 -1.70 9.14 10.93
N TRP A 151 -1.73 8.69 12.19
CA TRP A 151 -2.28 9.46 13.32
C TRP A 151 -1.78 10.91 13.36
N THR A 152 -0.53 11.15 12.98
CA THR A 152 0.11 12.50 13.04
C THR A 152 -0.32 13.43 11.92
N ILE A 153 -0.95 12.90 10.86
CA ILE A 153 -1.36 13.65 9.66
C ILE A 153 -2.88 13.74 9.49
N VAL A 154 -3.63 12.94 10.25
CA VAL A 154 -5.09 12.91 10.22
C VAL A 154 -5.67 13.68 11.42
N ASN A 155 -6.70 14.49 11.20
CA ASN A 155 -7.36 15.28 12.26
C ASN A 155 -8.70 14.70 12.74
N GLY A 156 -9.33 13.79 11.94
CA GLY A 156 -10.61 13.16 12.30
C GLY A 156 -10.41 11.96 13.22
N ALA A 157 -11.10 11.90 14.37
CA ALA A 157 -10.95 10.82 15.36
C ALA A 157 -11.24 9.42 14.76
N ALA A 158 -12.33 9.29 14.02
CA ALA A 158 -12.70 8.00 13.42
C ALA A 158 -11.62 7.48 12.45
N ILE A 159 -11.09 8.35 11.59
CA ILE A 159 -10.04 7.97 10.63
C ILE A 159 -8.72 7.64 11.33
N ARG A 160 -8.38 8.38 12.40
CA ARG A 160 -7.21 8.06 13.24
C ARG A 160 -7.30 6.65 13.81
N TYR A 161 -8.42 6.30 14.44
CA TYR A 161 -8.59 4.97 15.00
C TYR A 161 -8.59 3.87 13.94
N LEU A 162 -9.19 4.11 12.78
CA LEU A 162 -9.17 3.15 11.66
C LEU A 162 -7.75 2.91 11.14
N THR A 163 -6.99 3.97 10.86
CA THR A 163 -5.60 3.82 10.37
C THR A 163 -4.72 3.13 11.40
N VAL A 164 -4.85 3.47 12.70
CA VAL A 164 -4.14 2.79 13.78
C VAL A 164 -4.54 1.34 13.89
N ALA A 165 -5.84 1.02 13.83
CA ALA A 165 -6.32 -0.37 13.87
C ALA A 165 -5.73 -1.20 12.72
N PHE A 166 -5.74 -0.68 11.48
CA PHE A 166 -5.11 -1.36 10.34
C PHE A 166 -3.60 -1.52 10.53
N GLY A 167 -2.90 -0.52 11.06
CA GLY A 167 -1.48 -0.60 11.37
C GLY A 167 -1.17 -1.67 12.42
N VAL A 168 -1.89 -1.68 13.55
CA VAL A 168 -1.74 -2.69 14.61
C VAL A 168 -2.02 -4.09 14.08
N LEU A 169 -3.12 -4.27 13.34
CA LEU A 169 -3.47 -5.57 12.77
C LEU A 169 -2.43 -6.05 11.76
N THR A 170 -1.89 -5.15 10.92
CA THR A 170 -0.83 -5.49 9.97
C THR A 170 0.41 -5.98 10.69
N LEU A 171 0.89 -5.26 11.73
CA LEU A 171 2.06 -5.67 12.50
C LEU A 171 1.80 -6.96 13.29
N PHE A 172 0.65 -7.09 13.93
CA PHE A 172 0.29 -8.28 14.68
C PHE A 172 0.36 -9.53 13.79
N PHE A 173 -0.33 -9.53 12.65
CA PHE A 173 -0.37 -10.69 11.76
C PHE A 173 0.94 -10.94 11.00
N ASN A 174 1.80 -9.91 10.84
CA ASN A 174 3.12 -10.10 10.26
C ASN A 174 4.07 -10.86 11.20
N PHE A 175 3.90 -10.73 12.53
CA PHE A 175 4.77 -11.35 13.51
C PHE A 175 4.14 -12.55 14.25
N THR A 176 2.89 -12.87 13.98
CA THR A 176 2.21 -14.01 14.62
C THR A 176 1.90 -15.09 13.57
N ASN A 177 2.34 -16.31 13.87
CA ASN A 177 1.93 -17.49 13.12
C ASN A 177 0.50 -17.88 13.51
N VAL A 178 -0.49 -17.11 13.07
CA VAL A 178 -1.88 -17.49 13.26
C VAL A 178 -2.17 -18.67 12.33
N PRO A 179 -2.69 -19.82 12.83
CA PRO A 179 -3.01 -20.95 11.96
C PRO A 179 -3.97 -20.53 10.84
N ALA A 180 -3.69 -20.98 9.61
CA ALA A 180 -4.50 -20.65 8.44
C ALA A 180 -5.98 -21.10 8.60
N GLY A 181 -6.22 -22.14 9.37
CA GLY A 181 -7.55 -22.66 9.61
C GLY A 181 -8.31 -22.93 8.31
N GLN A 182 -9.58 -22.54 8.27
CA GLN A 182 -10.44 -22.72 7.09
C GLN A 182 -10.17 -21.70 5.97
N VAL A 183 -9.49 -20.56 6.24
CA VAL A 183 -9.20 -19.56 5.22
C VAL A 183 -8.01 -19.92 4.34
N GLY A 184 -7.20 -20.90 4.77
CA GLY A 184 -6.01 -21.34 4.05
C GLY A 184 -4.87 -20.31 4.03
N VAL A 185 -3.72 -20.72 3.51
CA VAL A 185 -2.52 -19.85 3.44
C VAL A 185 -2.74 -18.63 2.55
N GLY A 186 -3.42 -18.81 1.42
CA GLY A 186 -3.77 -17.72 0.53
C GLY A 186 -4.75 -16.72 1.15
N GLY A 187 -5.74 -17.21 1.89
CA GLY A 187 -6.65 -16.35 2.64
C GLY A 187 -5.95 -15.54 3.73
N GLN A 188 -4.93 -16.10 4.40
CA GLN A 188 -4.13 -15.37 5.39
C GLN A 188 -3.36 -14.22 4.78
N GLU A 189 -2.66 -14.46 3.67
CA GLU A 189 -1.90 -13.42 2.98
C GLU A 189 -2.85 -12.31 2.47
N ARG A 190 -4.00 -12.68 1.89
CA ARG A 190 -5.02 -11.69 1.48
C ARG A 190 -5.51 -10.84 2.63
N LEU A 191 -5.79 -11.44 3.77
CA LEU A 191 -6.19 -10.67 4.94
C LEU A 191 -5.09 -9.70 5.39
N LEU A 192 -3.81 -10.04 5.24
CA LEU A 192 -2.69 -9.14 5.53
C LEU A 192 -2.62 -7.99 4.50
N VAL A 193 -2.71 -8.30 3.21
CA VAL A 193 -2.71 -7.30 2.12
C VAL A 193 -3.93 -6.39 2.20
N LEU A 194 -5.14 -6.95 2.41
CA LEU A 194 -6.38 -6.17 2.49
C LEU A 194 -6.36 -5.11 3.60
N ARG A 195 -5.77 -5.40 4.76
CA ARG A 195 -5.65 -4.41 5.85
C ARG A 195 -4.83 -3.20 5.41
N ILE A 196 -3.74 -3.43 4.70
CA ILE A 196 -2.90 -2.37 4.15
C ILE A 196 -3.69 -1.55 3.14
N LEU A 197 -4.32 -2.21 2.17
CA LEU A 197 -5.07 -1.55 1.10
C LEU A 197 -6.25 -0.73 1.65
N LEU A 198 -7.01 -1.29 2.61
CA LEU A 198 -8.09 -0.57 3.29
C LEU A 198 -7.58 0.60 4.12
N GLY A 199 -6.43 0.47 4.78
CA GLY A 199 -5.77 1.56 5.50
C GLY A 199 -5.37 2.70 4.55
N LEU A 200 -4.79 2.37 3.40
CA LEU A 200 -4.41 3.34 2.37
C LEU A 200 -5.63 4.00 1.72
N LEU A 201 -6.72 3.25 1.44
CA LEU A 201 -7.98 3.81 0.95
C LEU A 201 -8.61 4.75 1.97
N THR A 202 -8.61 4.37 3.24
CA THR A 202 -9.12 5.21 4.34
C THR A 202 -8.34 6.53 4.40
N LEU A 203 -7.03 6.46 4.36
CA LEU A 203 -6.17 7.65 4.38
C LEU A 203 -6.32 8.46 3.10
N GLY A 204 -6.30 7.83 1.94
CA GLY A 204 -6.47 8.48 0.63
C GLY A 204 -7.80 9.21 0.52
N GLY A 205 -8.90 8.54 0.89
CA GLY A 205 -10.24 9.13 0.93
C GLY A 205 -10.34 10.34 1.87
N TYR A 206 -9.74 10.24 3.07
CA TYR A 206 -9.67 11.37 3.99
C TYR A 206 -8.91 12.57 3.40
N LEU A 207 -7.74 12.33 2.79
CA LEU A 207 -6.93 13.41 2.22
C LEU A 207 -7.59 14.08 1.02
N THR A 208 -8.38 13.35 0.22
CA THR A 208 -9.14 13.91 -0.91
C THR A 208 -10.33 14.74 -0.47
N GLY A 209 -10.98 14.36 0.65
CA GLY A 209 -12.16 15.05 1.20
C GLY A 209 -11.85 16.30 2.02
N GLN A 210 -10.59 16.72 2.15
CA GLN A 210 -10.23 17.97 2.84
C GLN A 210 -10.73 19.16 2.01
N ASP A 211 -11.71 19.90 2.52
CA ASP A 211 -12.19 21.13 1.88
C ASP A 211 -11.10 22.20 1.91
N SER A 212 -10.66 22.64 0.73
CA SER A 212 -9.87 23.85 0.62
C SER A 212 -10.78 25.03 1.01
N PRO A 213 -10.32 25.94 1.89
CA PRO A 213 -11.11 27.16 2.15
C PRO A 213 -11.41 27.83 0.80
N ALA A 214 -12.70 28.11 0.56
CA ALA A 214 -13.16 28.72 -0.68
C ALA A 214 -12.30 29.95 -1.02
N PRO A 215 -11.91 30.13 -2.29
CA PRO A 215 -11.25 31.35 -2.69
C PRO A 215 -12.19 32.53 -2.39
N VAL A 216 -11.83 33.37 -1.45
CA VAL A 216 -12.58 34.60 -1.17
C VAL A 216 -12.37 35.50 -2.38
N SER A 217 -13.48 35.71 -3.11
CA SER A 217 -13.60 36.68 -4.20
C SER A 217 -13.18 38.09 -3.82
#